data_af4b8a1bda913d069ce6d78b4ed03513
#
_entry.id   af4b8a1bda913d069ce6d78b4ed03513
#
_cell.length_a   1.000
_cell.length_b   1.000
_cell.length_c   1.000
_cell.angle_alpha   90.00
_cell.angle_beta   90.00
_cell.angle_gamma   90.00
#
_symmetry.space_group_name_H-M   'P 1'
#
loop_
_entity.id
_entity.type
_entity.pdbx_description
1 polymer ?
#
loop_
_entity_poly.entity_id
_entity_poly.type
_entity_poly.pdbx_seq_one_letter_code
_entity_poly.pdbx_strand_id
1 'polypeptide(L)'
;MGLQGGARTTIAAPAMLIWCMVSDITRMGEWSPENTGGQWIEPAHGPEVGARFIGHNKRRSSWTTTAEVLVAEAGVEFTFRVGKRRPTVWSYHLTPQQTGTDVQETFEVPGYGRIDQLMFRLTTGVADRQADLVSGCRLTLARLKDAAELAAESGTGQQ
;
A
#
# COMPACT_ATOMS: atom_id res chain seq x y z
N MET A 1 -11.65 -15.56 11.83
CA MET A 1 -10.97 -15.86 10.56
C MET A 1 -10.92 -14.59 9.72
N GLY A 2 -9.97 -14.49 8.84
CA GLY A 2 -9.78 -13.34 7.97
C GLY A 2 -8.86 -13.70 6.82
N LEU A 3 -8.57 -12.74 5.94
CA LEU A 3 -7.54 -12.86 4.92
C LEU A 3 -6.27 -12.19 5.41
N GLN A 4 -5.13 -12.77 5.13
CA GLN A 4 -3.83 -12.16 5.39
C GLN A 4 -2.83 -12.65 4.35
N GLY A 5 -1.88 -11.81 4.03
CA GLY A 5 -0.84 -12.13 3.07
C GLY A 5 -0.03 -10.92 2.67
N GLY A 6 0.68 -11.02 1.58
CA GLY A 6 1.49 -9.94 1.06
C GLY A 6 2.45 -10.42 -0.01
N ALA A 7 3.41 -9.56 -0.30
CA ALA A 7 4.51 -9.83 -1.21
C ALA A 7 5.78 -9.16 -0.70
N ARG A 8 6.92 -9.55 -1.25
CA ARG A 8 8.25 -9.06 -0.87
C ARG A 8 9.13 -8.92 -2.09
N THR A 9 9.96 -7.90 -2.11
CA THR A 9 10.96 -7.69 -3.16
C THR A 9 12.17 -6.92 -2.61
N THR A 10 13.29 -7.00 -3.30
CA THR A 10 14.46 -6.16 -3.03
C THR A 10 14.50 -5.04 -4.06
N ILE A 11 14.65 -3.81 -3.60
CA ILE A 11 14.71 -2.60 -4.43
C ILE A 11 16.09 -1.97 -4.29
N ALA A 12 16.76 -1.69 -5.39
CA ALA A 12 18.07 -1.04 -5.41
C ALA A 12 17.95 0.48 -5.19
N ALA A 13 17.41 0.86 -4.04
CA ALA A 13 17.21 2.24 -3.60
C ALA A 13 17.29 2.35 -2.09
N PRO A 14 17.64 3.55 -1.55
CA PRO A 14 17.66 3.77 -0.10
C PRO A 14 16.28 3.61 0.55
N ALA A 15 16.24 3.06 1.76
CA ALA A 15 15.01 2.84 2.50
C ALA A 15 14.21 4.14 2.72
N MET A 16 14.88 5.25 2.98
CA MET A 16 14.22 6.55 3.15
C MET A 16 13.51 7.03 1.88
N LEU A 17 14.12 6.85 0.71
CA LEU A 17 13.48 7.19 -0.56
C LEU A 17 12.20 6.37 -0.78
N ILE A 18 12.29 5.06 -0.57
CA ILE A 18 11.13 4.17 -0.72
C ILE A 18 10.04 4.52 0.31
N TRP A 19 10.42 4.80 1.56
CA TRP A 19 9.47 5.20 2.59
C TRP A 19 8.73 6.49 2.22
N CYS A 20 9.44 7.50 1.73
CA CYS A 20 8.82 8.74 1.24
C CYS A 20 7.83 8.48 0.10
N MET A 21 8.10 7.50 -0.75
CA MET A 21 7.20 7.13 -1.85
C MET A 21 5.96 6.42 -1.34
N VAL A 22 6.08 5.39 -0.48
CA VAL A 22 4.91 4.63 0.01
C VAL A 22 4.06 5.41 0.99
N SER A 23 4.63 6.37 1.71
CA SER A 23 3.92 7.21 2.67
C SER A 23 3.30 8.47 2.05
N ASP A 24 3.64 8.80 0.81
CA ASP A 24 2.95 9.84 0.04
C ASP A 24 1.68 9.28 -0.59
N ILE A 25 0.58 9.33 0.15
CA ILE A 25 -0.71 8.79 -0.28
C ILE A 25 -1.27 9.45 -1.53
N THR A 26 -0.81 10.63 -1.88
CA THR A 26 -1.22 11.34 -3.10
C THR A 26 -0.71 10.64 -4.36
N ARG A 27 0.41 9.92 -4.24
CA ARG A 27 1.07 9.16 -5.30
C ARG A 27 0.74 7.67 -5.31
N MET A 28 -0.06 7.18 -4.38
CA MET A 28 -0.36 5.76 -4.23
C MET A 28 -0.90 5.11 -5.52
N GLY A 29 -1.60 5.88 -6.36
CA GLY A 29 -2.09 5.42 -7.66
C GLY A 29 -1.01 5.11 -8.70
N GLU A 30 0.23 5.54 -8.49
CA GLU A 30 1.33 5.26 -9.41
C GLU A 30 1.75 3.78 -9.37
N TRP A 31 1.60 3.14 -8.22
CA TRP A 31 1.99 1.73 -8.04
C TRP A 31 0.84 0.79 -7.67
N SER A 32 -0.19 1.26 -6.97
CA SER A 32 -1.34 0.43 -6.64
C SER A 32 -2.19 0.11 -7.88
N PRO A 33 -2.64 -1.15 -8.07
CA PRO A 33 -3.50 -1.50 -9.19
C PRO A 33 -4.95 -1.02 -9.05
N GLU A 34 -5.39 -0.70 -7.86
CA GLU A 34 -6.78 -0.35 -7.53
C GLU A 34 -6.94 1.11 -7.10
N ASN A 35 -5.98 1.62 -6.35
CA ASN A 35 -5.99 3.00 -5.91
C ASN A 35 -5.57 3.94 -7.04
N THR A 36 -6.24 5.08 -7.18
CA THR A 36 -5.95 6.10 -8.19
C THR A 36 -5.37 7.39 -7.59
N GLY A 37 -5.19 7.44 -6.28
CA GLY A 37 -4.65 8.55 -5.53
C GLY A 37 -5.35 8.75 -4.20
N GLY A 38 -4.95 9.79 -3.48
CA GLY A 38 -5.53 10.12 -2.19
C GLY A 38 -5.29 11.56 -1.79
N GLN A 39 -5.91 11.96 -0.70
CA GLN A 39 -5.69 13.25 -0.09
C GLN A 39 -5.76 13.17 1.43
N TRP A 40 -4.92 13.93 2.11
CA TRP A 40 -4.98 14.07 3.55
C TRP A 40 -6.24 14.80 3.99
N ILE A 41 -6.78 14.40 5.13
CA ILE A 41 -7.90 15.08 5.78
C ILE A 41 -7.33 16.02 6.82
N GLU A 42 -7.64 17.32 6.71
CA GLU A 42 -7.19 18.31 7.67
C GLU A 42 -7.52 17.91 9.14
N PRO A 43 -6.63 18.19 10.10
CA PRO A 43 -5.43 19.04 9.97
C PRO A 43 -4.16 18.31 9.45
N ALA A 44 -4.26 17.02 9.04
CA ALA A 44 -3.13 16.24 8.56
C ALA A 44 -2.66 16.73 7.18
N HIS A 45 -1.34 16.82 7.01
CA HIS A 45 -0.69 17.20 5.76
C HIS A 45 0.39 16.19 5.34
N GLY A 46 0.55 15.10 6.09
CA GLY A 46 1.59 14.10 5.85
C GLY A 46 1.43 12.86 6.72
N PRO A 47 2.37 11.91 6.61
CA PRO A 47 2.29 10.60 7.24
C PRO A 47 2.66 10.69 8.74
N GLU A 48 1.71 11.05 9.56
CA GLU A 48 1.81 11.05 11.02
C GLU A 48 0.85 10.01 11.62
N VAL A 49 1.21 9.43 12.77
CA VAL A 49 0.31 8.51 13.49
C VAL A 49 -0.98 9.23 13.86
N GLY A 50 -2.12 8.63 13.52
CA GLY A 50 -3.44 9.22 13.70
C GLY A 50 -3.89 10.12 12.54
N ALA A 51 -3.01 10.46 11.60
CA ALA A 51 -3.38 11.18 10.39
C ALA A 51 -4.40 10.36 9.58
N ARG A 52 -5.38 11.05 9.02
CA ARG A 52 -6.42 10.43 8.21
C ARG A 52 -6.35 10.90 6.76
N PHE A 53 -6.72 10.02 5.84
CA PHE A 53 -6.77 10.34 4.44
C PHE A 53 -7.93 9.65 3.72
N ILE A 54 -8.33 10.23 2.59
CA ILE A 54 -9.28 9.63 1.66
C ILE A 54 -8.49 8.96 0.55
N GLY A 55 -8.75 7.68 0.30
CA GLY A 55 -8.25 6.96 -0.86
C GLY A 55 -9.31 6.93 -1.96
N HIS A 56 -8.91 7.21 -3.19
CA HIS A 56 -9.73 7.06 -4.37
C HIS A 56 -9.39 5.74 -5.06
N ASN A 57 -10.40 4.93 -5.36
CA ASN A 57 -10.21 3.60 -5.92
C ASN A 57 -11.08 3.42 -7.15
N LYS A 58 -10.64 2.58 -8.07
CA LYS A 58 -11.37 2.25 -9.30
C LYS A 58 -11.13 0.81 -9.72
N ARG A 59 -12.23 0.14 -10.05
CA ARG A 59 -12.29 -1.10 -10.82
C ARG A 59 -13.37 -0.95 -11.90
N ARG A 60 -14.47 -1.68 -11.82
CA ARG A 60 -15.66 -1.47 -12.67
C ARG A 60 -16.40 -0.18 -12.32
N SER A 61 -16.40 0.17 -11.04
CA SER A 61 -16.93 1.42 -10.49
C SER A 61 -15.85 2.12 -9.65
N SER A 62 -16.04 3.41 -9.40
CA SER A 62 -15.18 4.18 -8.52
C SER A 62 -15.80 4.26 -7.13
N TRP A 63 -14.95 4.22 -6.09
CA TRP A 63 -15.36 4.42 -4.70
C TRP A 63 -14.25 5.10 -3.90
N THR A 64 -14.60 5.64 -2.77
CA THR A 64 -13.65 6.23 -1.82
C THR A 64 -13.59 5.42 -0.54
N THR A 65 -12.44 5.45 0.11
CA THR A 65 -12.21 4.87 1.42
C THR A 65 -11.61 5.90 2.34
N THR A 66 -11.90 5.78 3.65
CA THR A 66 -11.22 6.56 4.67
C THR A 66 -10.23 5.66 5.39
N ALA A 67 -9.01 6.14 5.50
CA ALA A 67 -7.92 5.45 6.17
C ALA A 67 -7.33 6.28 7.32
N GLU A 68 -6.64 5.61 8.22
CA GLU A 68 -5.93 6.22 9.35
C GLU A 68 -4.55 5.59 9.48
N VAL A 69 -3.54 6.41 9.62
CA VAL A 69 -2.15 5.98 9.83
C VAL A 69 -1.96 5.43 11.23
N LEU A 70 -1.45 4.21 11.32
CA LEU A 70 -1.16 3.53 12.59
C LEU A 70 0.32 3.59 12.96
N VAL A 71 1.21 3.48 11.96
CA VAL A 71 2.65 3.57 12.13
C VAL A 71 3.23 4.44 11.00
N ALA A 72 4.12 5.35 11.36
CA ALA A 72 4.85 6.22 10.44
C ALA A 72 6.29 6.37 10.94
N GLU A 73 7.07 5.30 10.85
CA GLU A 73 8.48 5.27 11.23
C GLU A 73 9.34 5.42 9.97
N ALA A 74 9.94 6.59 9.84
CA ALA A 74 10.66 6.99 8.63
C ALA A 74 11.79 6.01 8.25
N GLY A 75 11.73 5.51 7.02
CA GLY A 75 12.68 4.54 6.48
C GLY A 75 12.50 3.11 7.00
N VAL A 76 11.51 2.84 7.85
CA VAL A 76 11.30 1.54 8.52
C VAL A 76 9.93 0.97 8.25
N GLU A 77 8.87 1.73 8.59
CA GLU A 77 7.50 1.21 8.49
C GLU A 77 6.48 2.31 8.16
N PHE A 78 5.54 1.98 7.28
CA PHE A 78 4.32 2.74 7.06
C PHE A 78 3.13 1.79 7.10
N THR A 79 2.27 1.96 8.11
CA THR A 79 1.10 1.11 8.33
C THR A 79 -0.14 1.96 8.50
N PHE A 80 -1.23 1.59 7.82
CA PHE A 80 -2.51 2.26 7.92
C PHE A 80 -3.67 1.26 7.89
N ARG A 81 -4.80 1.66 8.44
CA ARG A 81 -6.05 0.90 8.39
C ARG A 81 -7.09 1.59 7.52
N VAL A 82 -7.84 0.82 6.78
CA VAL A 82 -8.91 1.28 5.88
C VAL A 82 -10.25 0.78 6.39
N GLY A 83 -11.20 1.67 6.59
CA GLY A 83 -12.55 1.36 7.07
C GLY A 83 -12.68 1.40 8.59
N LYS A 84 -13.93 1.29 9.08
CA LYS A 84 -14.27 1.49 10.51
C LYS A 84 -14.59 0.19 11.27
N ARG A 85 -15.45 -0.67 10.72
CA ARG A 85 -15.98 -1.85 11.46
C ARG A 85 -15.09 -3.07 11.37
N ARG A 86 -14.56 -3.37 10.19
CA ARG A 86 -13.63 -4.45 9.90
C ARG A 86 -12.49 -3.86 9.07
N PRO A 87 -11.62 -3.08 9.71
CA PRO A 87 -10.61 -2.36 8.97
C PRO A 87 -9.62 -3.33 8.32
N THR A 88 -9.33 -3.11 7.07
CA THR A 88 -8.19 -3.74 6.42
C THR A 88 -6.93 -3.01 6.83
N VAL A 89 -5.95 -3.71 7.33
CA VAL A 89 -4.64 -3.16 7.68
C VAL A 89 -3.67 -3.44 6.55
N TRP A 90 -2.99 -2.40 6.11
CA TRP A 90 -1.92 -2.44 5.12
C TRP A 90 -0.62 -1.98 5.75
N SER A 91 0.46 -2.70 5.50
CA SER A 91 1.77 -2.38 6.06
C SER A 91 2.85 -2.51 5.01
N TYR A 92 3.76 -1.52 5.00
CA TYR A 92 5.04 -1.57 4.30
C TYR A 92 6.14 -1.64 5.33
N HIS A 93 6.94 -2.71 5.30
CA HIS A 93 8.13 -2.87 6.13
C HIS A 93 9.36 -2.79 5.26
N LEU A 94 10.32 -1.97 5.67
CA LEU A 94 11.55 -1.72 4.94
C LEU A 94 12.75 -2.13 5.79
N THR A 95 13.62 -2.96 5.23
CA THR A 95 14.84 -3.40 5.88
C THR A 95 16.03 -3.07 4.98
N PRO A 96 16.89 -2.11 5.37
CA PRO A 96 18.09 -1.78 4.60
C PRO A 96 18.98 -2.99 4.40
N GLN A 97 19.53 -3.13 3.20
CA GLN A 97 20.48 -4.16 2.78
C GLN A 97 21.76 -3.49 2.29
N GLN A 98 22.82 -4.28 2.01
CA GLN A 98 24.06 -3.73 1.47
C GLN A 98 23.89 -3.01 0.14
N THR A 99 22.99 -3.50 -0.72
CA THR A 99 22.78 -3.01 -2.09
C THR A 99 21.36 -2.51 -2.35
N GLY A 100 20.69 -2.01 -1.32
CA GLY A 100 19.31 -1.52 -1.47
C GLY A 100 18.46 -1.78 -0.23
N THR A 101 17.20 -2.05 -0.44
CA THR A 101 16.22 -2.24 0.62
C THR A 101 15.34 -3.44 0.32
N ASP A 102 15.17 -4.30 1.30
CA ASP A 102 14.13 -5.32 1.28
C ASP A 102 12.80 -4.67 1.68
N VAL A 103 11.79 -4.83 0.84
CA VAL A 103 10.46 -4.23 1.01
C VAL A 103 9.42 -5.32 1.05
N GLN A 104 8.65 -5.33 2.12
CA GLN A 104 7.51 -6.24 2.30
C GLN A 104 6.23 -5.43 2.42
N GLU A 105 5.27 -5.70 1.53
CA GLU A 105 3.89 -5.22 1.65
C GLU A 105 3.01 -6.34 2.18
N THR A 106 2.25 -6.05 3.23
CA THR A 106 1.32 -7.02 3.85
C THR A 106 -0.07 -6.44 3.99
N PHE A 107 -1.07 -7.32 4.00
CA PHE A 107 -2.45 -6.98 4.31
C PHE A 107 -3.06 -7.94 5.32
N GLU A 108 -3.98 -7.42 6.10
CA GLU A 108 -4.83 -8.18 7.02
C GLU A 108 -6.27 -7.68 6.90
N VAL A 109 -7.19 -8.60 6.58
CA VAL A 109 -8.64 -8.33 6.46
C VAL A 109 -9.37 -9.17 7.52
N PRO A 110 -9.64 -8.61 8.70
CA PRO A 110 -10.24 -9.35 9.80
C PRO A 110 -11.70 -9.71 9.49
N GLY A 111 -12.11 -10.91 9.90
CA GLY A 111 -13.50 -11.35 9.83
C GLY A 111 -14.05 -11.56 8.42
N TYR A 112 -13.19 -11.74 7.43
CA TYR A 112 -13.60 -12.10 6.07
C TYR A 112 -14.01 -13.56 6.00
N GLY A 113 -15.25 -13.83 5.64
CA GLY A 113 -15.84 -15.17 5.62
C GLY A 113 -16.38 -15.61 4.25
N ARG A 114 -17.03 -16.76 4.22
CA ARG A 114 -17.61 -17.33 2.98
C ARG A 114 -18.67 -16.43 2.35
N ILE A 115 -19.46 -15.74 3.17
CA ILE A 115 -20.49 -14.81 2.68
C ILE A 115 -19.83 -13.60 2.02
N ASP A 116 -18.78 -13.04 2.65
CA ASP A 116 -18.03 -11.92 2.08
C ASP A 116 -17.39 -12.32 0.75
N GLN A 117 -16.83 -13.54 0.67
CA GLN A 117 -16.27 -14.09 -0.57
C GLN A 117 -17.32 -14.23 -1.67
N LEU A 118 -18.50 -14.73 -1.34
CA LEU A 118 -19.61 -14.89 -2.31
C LEU A 118 -20.06 -13.52 -2.83
N MET A 119 -20.29 -12.56 -1.92
CA MET A 119 -20.69 -11.20 -2.29
C MET A 119 -19.62 -10.50 -3.13
N PHE A 120 -18.36 -10.65 -2.76
CA PHE A 120 -17.24 -10.08 -3.51
C PHE A 120 -17.17 -10.68 -4.94
N ARG A 121 -17.33 -11.99 -5.07
CA ARG A 121 -17.37 -12.67 -6.36
C ARG A 121 -18.53 -12.18 -7.24
N LEU A 122 -19.71 -12.00 -6.66
CA LEU A 122 -20.89 -11.52 -7.39
C LEU A 122 -20.73 -10.07 -7.87
N THR A 123 -20.08 -9.22 -7.08
CA THR A 123 -19.94 -7.79 -7.39
C THR A 123 -18.73 -7.47 -8.27
N THR A 124 -17.64 -8.22 -8.15
CA THR A 124 -16.38 -7.95 -8.86
C THR A 124 -16.01 -8.99 -9.91
N GLY A 125 -16.62 -10.18 -9.86
CA GLY A 125 -16.24 -11.33 -10.69
C GLY A 125 -14.98 -12.06 -10.22
N VAL A 126 -14.36 -11.64 -9.12
CA VAL A 126 -13.14 -12.26 -8.57
C VAL A 126 -13.50 -13.48 -7.75
N ALA A 127 -12.99 -14.64 -8.15
CA ALA A 127 -13.29 -15.93 -7.51
C ALA A 127 -12.56 -16.13 -6.18
N ASP A 128 -11.35 -15.56 -6.04
CA ASP A 128 -10.49 -15.70 -4.87
C ASP A 128 -9.89 -14.34 -4.48
N ARG A 129 -10.46 -13.74 -3.43
CA ARG A 129 -10.02 -12.44 -2.91
C ARG A 129 -8.61 -12.50 -2.32
N GLN A 130 -8.23 -13.62 -1.71
CA GLN A 130 -6.88 -13.82 -1.16
C GLN A 130 -5.83 -13.75 -2.27
N ALA A 131 -6.02 -14.53 -3.34
CA ALA A 131 -5.11 -14.53 -4.48
C ALA A 131 -5.09 -13.17 -5.20
N ASP A 132 -6.23 -12.49 -5.31
CA ASP A 132 -6.36 -11.16 -5.88
C ASP A 132 -5.54 -10.12 -5.11
N LEU A 133 -5.63 -10.10 -3.78
CA LEU A 133 -4.86 -9.21 -2.92
C LEU A 133 -3.34 -9.48 -2.99
N VAL A 134 -2.93 -10.75 -2.97
CA VAL A 134 -1.52 -11.12 -3.11
C VAL A 134 -0.97 -10.69 -4.47
N SER A 135 -1.73 -10.89 -5.54
CA SER A 135 -1.35 -10.43 -6.88
C SER A 135 -1.25 -8.90 -6.95
N GLY A 136 -2.14 -8.20 -6.26
CA GLY A 136 -2.11 -6.74 -6.11
C GLY A 136 -0.82 -6.26 -5.44
N CYS A 137 -0.43 -6.88 -4.32
CA CYS A 137 0.84 -6.57 -3.63
C CYS A 137 2.05 -6.80 -4.55
N ARG A 138 2.08 -7.90 -5.29
CA ARG A 138 3.18 -8.17 -6.24
C ARG A 138 3.29 -7.09 -7.32
N LEU A 139 2.17 -6.68 -7.87
CA LEU A 139 2.13 -5.63 -8.90
C LEU A 139 2.53 -4.27 -8.32
N THR A 140 2.04 -3.93 -7.14
CA THR A 140 2.41 -2.71 -6.40
C THR A 140 3.92 -2.66 -6.20
N LEU A 141 4.52 -3.72 -5.68
CA LEU A 141 5.95 -3.79 -5.41
C LEU A 141 6.79 -3.75 -6.70
N ALA A 142 6.33 -4.37 -7.79
CA ALA A 142 7.02 -4.30 -9.08
C ALA A 142 7.06 -2.87 -9.63
N ARG A 143 5.94 -2.16 -9.60
CA ARG A 143 5.86 -0.75 -10.04
C ARG A 143 6.65 0.19 -9.12
N LEU A 144 6.56 -0.02 -7.81
CA LEU A 144 7.33 0.74 -6.82
C LEU A 144 8.83 0.53 -7.03
N LYS A 145 9.27 -0.70 -7.29
CA LYS A 145 10.66 -1.02 -7.60
C LYS A 145 11.17 -0.24 -8.81
N ASP A 146 10.46 -0.30 -9.92
CA ASP A 146 10.84 0.42 -11.15
C ASP A 146 10.94 1.94 -10.90
N ALA A 147 9.96 2.52 -10.22
CA ALA A 147 9.93 3.94 -9.92
C ALA A 147 11.04 4.36 -8.95
N ALA A 148 11.28 3.59 -7.89
CA ALA A 148 12.28 3.90 -6.88
C ALA A 148 13.72 3.75 -7.41
N GLU A 149 13.98 2.72 -8.20
CA GLU A 149 15.30 2.51 -8.82
C GLU A 149 15.61 3.61 -9.82
N LEU A 150 14.64 4.01 -10.65
CA LEU A 150 14.78 5.15 -11.56
C LEU A 150 15.05 6.46 -10.81
N ALA A 151 14.35 6.71 -9.72
CA ALA A 151 14.55 7.91 -8.89
C ALA A 151 15.93 7.90 -8.22
N ALA A 152 16.41 6.76 -7.75
CA ALA A 152 17.73 6.61 -7.13
C ALA A 152 18.86 6.85 -8.14
N GLU A 153 18.75 6.37 -9.38
CA GLU A 153 19.70 6.62 -10.47
C GLU A 153 19.77 8.10 -10.83
N SER A 154 18.62 8.77 -10.91
CA SER A 154 18.55 10.20 -11.24
C SER A 154 19.17 11.08 -10.15
N GLY A 155 19.10 10.67 -8.89
CA GLY A 155 19.71 11.38 -7.73
C GLY A 155 21.25 11.29 -7.70
N THR A 156 21.84 10.24 -8.25
CA THR A 156 23.30 10.05 -8.32
C THR A 156 23.97 10.80 -9.46
N GLY A 157 23.23 11.25 -10.46
CA GLY A 157 23.76 11.99 -11.62
C GLY A 157 23.96 13.50 -11.41
N GLN A 158 23.71 14.04 -10.22
CA GLN A 158 23.82 15.48 -9.90
C GLN A 158 24.96 15.84 -8.94
N GLN A 159 26.00 14.99 -8.83
CA GLN A 159 27.23 15.33 -8.07
C GLN A 159 28.39 15.62 -8.99
#